data_13a5d416ad82f8560c6d9b26b8a7be15
#
_entry.id   13a5d416ad82f8560c6d9b26b8a7be15
#
_cell.length_a   1.000
_cell.length_b   1.000
_cell.length_c   1.000
_cell.angle_alpha   90.00
_cell.angle_beta   90.00
_cell.angle_gamma   90.00
#
_symmetry.space_group_name_H-M   'P 1'
#
loop_
_entity.id
_entity.type
_entity.pdbx_description
1 polymer ?
#
loop_
_entity_poly.entity_id
_entity_poly.type
_entity_poly.pdbx_seq_one_letter_code
_entity_poly.pdbx_strand_id
1 'polypeptide(L)'
;MVAFKTQASVGKYDFENFRIIKGGAGGEYYEWSDLNEDSEWMGNWATGNPGFNISMSSAEAYEYPTAPYADGYYGSAVKLETRSTGALGAMVNMRIAAGNLFIGYFDVSKALTNTLKATNFGLPFDRKPLRFTGHYMYTPGSMLMDKYGNEIPGKTDQGDIYAVFYRNHDSAGKPVMLYGDDVLTNSNIVAIARLGEVKATDGWTSFDINFEYTGEVDPAELANRGYNLAVVFSPFTCAQPVSPGRT
;
A
#
# COMPACT_ATOMS: atom_id res chain seq x y z
N MET A 1 0.59 -4.28 -11.87
CA MET A 1 1.64 -3.27 -12.12
C MET A 1 1.05 -1.90 -11.92
N VAL A 2 1.75 -0.99 -11.29
CA VAL A 2 1.18 0.31 -10.93
C VAL A 2 2.18 1.41 -11.20
N ALA A 3 1.74 2.45 -11.90
CA ALA A 3 2.39 3.76 -11.96
C ALA A 3 1.33 4.79 -11.52
N PHE A 4 1.69 5.78 -10.72
CA PHE A 4 0.67 6.68 -10.15
C PHE A 4 1.20 8.08 -9.91
N LYS A 5 0.23 8.99 -9.74
CA LYS A 5 0.42 10.40 -9.55
C LYS A 5 -0.65 10.93 -8.60
N THR A 6 -0.27 11.72 -7.61
CA THR A 6 -1.23 12.43 -6.77
C THR A 6 -1.31 13.90 -7.16
N GLN A 7 -2.49 14.48 -7.05
CA GLN A 7 -2.68 15.91 -7.22
C GLN A 7 -3.26 16.51 -5.93
N ALA A 8 -2.52 17.42 -5.33
CA ALA A 8 -2.96 18.19 -4.19
C ALA A 8 -3.53 19.56 -4.61
N SER A 9 -4.22 20.26 -3.71
CA SER A 9 -4.77 21.59 -3.93
C SER A 9 -3.73 22.64 -4.32
N VAL A 10 -2.48 22.42 -3.95
CA VAL A 10 -1.34 23.29 -4.31
C VAL A 10 -0.17 22.37 -4.68
N GLY A 11 0.14 22.32 -5.97
CA GLY A 11 1.26 21.56 -6.50
C GLY A 11 0.88 20.17 -7.02
N LYS A 12 1.80 19.61 -7.73
CA LYS A 12 1.70 18.34 -8.45
C LYS A 12 2.82 17.45 -7.95
N TYR A 13 2.48 16.27 -7.45
CA TYR A 13 3.47 15.29 -7.05
C TYR A 13 3.53 14.22 -8.13
N ASP A 14 4.66 14.11 -8.79
CA ASP A 14 4.93 13.13 -9.81
C ASP A 14 5.80 12.03 -9.22
N PHE A 15 5.26 10.82 -9.11
CA PHE A 15 5.98 9.64 -8.63
C PHE A 15 6.54 8.82 -9.82
N GLU A 16 6.99 9.49 -10.86
CA GLU A 16 7.41 8.85 -12.11
C GLU A 16 8.83 8.28 -12.03
N ASN A 17 9.63 8.72 -11.07
CA ASN A 17 11.05 8.36 -10.97
C ASN A 17 11.32 7.59 -9.69
N PHE A 18 10.99 6.31 -9.66
CA PHE A 18 11.37 5.45 -8.55
C PHE A 18 12.86 5.11 -8.58
N ARG A 19 13.56 5.37 -7.51
CA ARG A 19 14.87 4.79 -7.27
C ARG A 19 14.72 3.44 -6.61
N ILE A 20 15.31 2.42 -7.22
CA ILE A 20 15.44 1.11 -6.62
C ILE A 20 16.69 1.15 -5.76
N ILE A 21 16.52 1.07 -4.46
CA ILE A 21 17.62 0.91 -3.52
C ILE A 21 17.72 -0.57 -3.21
N LYS A 22 18.88 -1.16 -3.52
CA LYS A 22 19.21 -2.51 -3.13
C LYS A 22 19.49 -2.49 -1.62
N GLY A 23 18.64 -3.13 -0.82
CA GLY A 23 18.75 -3.07 0.64
C GLY A 23 18.59 -4.42 1.31
N GLY A 24 19.08 -4.49 2.53
CA GLY A 24 18.84 -5.57 3.48
C GLY A 24 20.05 -6.44 3.81
N ALA A 25 20.24 -6.69 5.11
CA ALA A 25 21.18 -7.69 5.60
C ALA A 25 20.59 -9.08 5.39
N GLY A 26 21.15 -9.84 4.46
CA GLY A 26 20.81 -11.25 4.23
C GLY A 26 19.89 -11.55 3.06
N GLY A 27 19.49 -10.56 2.25
CA GLY A 27 18.74 -10.79 1.03
C GLY A 27 18.77 -9.59 0.09
N GLU A 28 18.73 -9.84 -1.20
CA GLU A 28 18.62 -8.81 -2.22
C GLU A 28 17.15 -8.57 -2.48
N TYR A 29 16.55 -7.58 -1.84
CA TYR A 29 15.23 -7.07 -2.18
C TYR A 29 15.31 -5.60 -2.54
N TYR A 30 14.31 -5.13 -3.28
CA TYR A 30 14.25 -3.74 -3.71
C TYR A 30 13.44 -2.91 -2.71
N GLU A 31 14.00 -1.77 -2.34
CA GLU A 31 13.29 -0.69 -1.68
C GLU A 31 13.08 0.45 -2.68
N TRP A 32 11.93 1.10 -2.63
CA TRP A 32 11.62 2.24 -3.48
C TRP A 32 11.62 3.51 -2.67
N SER A 33 12.29 4.52 -3.18
CA SER A 33 12.20 5.86 -2.67
C SER A 33 11.83 6.83 -3.78
N ASP A 34 11.08 7.88 -3.44
CA ASP A 34 10.83 8.98 -4.35
C ASP A 34 12.14 9.72 -4.63
N LEU A 35 12.43 9.94 -5.91
CA LEU A 35 13.64 10.62 -6.37
C LEU A 35 13.45 12.11 -6.61
N ASN A 36 12.30 12.65 -6.35
CA ASN A 36 12.08 14.07 -6.56
C ASN A 36 12.86 14.86 -5.50
N GLU A 37 14.16 15.06 -5.75
CA GLU A 37 15.10 15.76 -4.87
C GLU A 37 14.64 17.18 -4.54
N ASP A 38 13.74 17.76 -5.35
CA ASP A 38 13.17 19.08 -5.15
C ASP A 38 11.89 19.09 -4.28
N SER A 39 11.35 17.95 -3.92
CA SER A 39 10.21 17.91 -3.01
C SER A 39 10.67 17.83 -1.57
N GLU A 40 10.28 18.79 -0.73
CA GLU A 40 10.44 18.70 0.72
C GLU A 40 9.74 17.47 1.32
N TRP A 41 8.97 16.77 0.49
CA TRP A 41 8.22 15.58 0.81
C TRP A 41 8.86 14.36 0.15
N MET A 42 9.92 13.88 0.73
CA MET A 42 10.50 12.58 0.40
C MET A 42 9.66 11.50 1.06
N GLY A 43 8.53 11.18 0.45
CA GLY A 43 7.69 10.08 0.88
C GLY A 43 8.44 8.77 0.70
N ASN A 44 8.73 8.08 1.78
CA ASN A 44 9.30 6.75 1.69
C ASN A 44 8.21 5.76 1.30
N TRP A 45 8.37 5.18 0.13
CA TRP A 45 7.62 4.01 -0.26
C TRP A 45 8.14 2.81 0.51
N ALA A 46 7.22 2.01 1.04
CA ALA A 46 7.52 0.79 1.75
C ALA A 46 6.78 -0.40 1.14
N THR A 47 7.28 -1.59 1.42
CA THR A 47 6.72 -2.86 0.96
C THR A 47 6.78 -3.91 2.05
N GLY A 48 6.07 -5.03 1.88
CA GLY A 48 6.20 -6.22 2.74
C GLY A 48 7.43 -7.10 2.44
N ASN A 49 8.26 -6.73 1.47
CA ASN A 49 9.47 -7.50 1.09
C ASN A 49 10.39 -7.84 2.27
N PRO A 50 10.64 -6.92 3.24
CA PRO A 50 11.44 -7.26 4.41
C PRO A 50 10.87 -8.42 5.22
N GLY A 51 9.54 -8.50 5.34
CA GLY A 51 8.86 -9.61 5.99
C GLY A 51 8.96 -10.91 5.21
N PHE A 52 8.81 -10.86 3.88
CA PHE A 52 9.00 -12.00 2.99
C PHE A 52 10.42 -12.56 3.08
N ASN A 53 11.43 -11.68 3.14
CA ASN A 53 12.83 -12.05 3.25
C ASN A 53 13.15 -12.92 4.49
N ILE A 54 12.40 -12.79 5.58
CA ILE A 54 12.60 -13.63 6.78
C ILE A 54 12.40 -15.11 6.45
N SER A 55 11.40 -15.42 5.61
CA SER A 55 11.05 -16.79 5.24
C SER A 55 11.72 -17.28 3.96
N MET A 56 12.09 -16.36 3.07
CA MET A 56 12.59 -16.63 1.72
C MET A 56 13.90 -15.87 1.45
N SER A 57 14.86 -15.94 2.36
CA SER A 57 16.13 -15.18 2.29
C SER A 57 17.04 -15.55 1.12
N SER A 58 16.80 -16.68 0.47
CA SER A 58 17.52 -17.13 -0.73
C SER A 58 16.79 -16.75 -2.05
N ALA A 59 15.64 -16.07 -1.96
CA ALA A 59 14.91 -15.66 -3.16
C ALA A 59 15.69 -14.62 -3.96
N GLU A 60 15.65 -14.74 -5.27
CA GLU A 60 16.18 -13.73 -6.17
C GLU A 60 15.28 -12.50 -6.17
N ALA A 61 15.82 -11.34 -6.53
CA ALA A 61 15.11 -10.07 -6.45
C ALA A 61 13.76 -10.04 -7.21
N TYR A 62 13.67 -10.75 -8.34
CA TYR A 62 12.44 -10.85 -9.14
C TYR A 62 11.39 -11.82 -8.57
N GLU A 63 11.77 -12.64 -7.58
CA GLU A 63 10.89 -13.59 -6.89
C GLU A 63 10.15 -12.96 -5.71
N TYR A 64 10.56 -11.76 -5.31
CA TYR A 64 9.87 -11.04 -4.22
C TYR A 64 8.46 -10.61 -4.64
N PRO A 65 7.52 -10.55 -3.67
CA PRO A 65 6.13 -10.15 -3.94
C PRO A 65 6.00 -8.76 -4.58
N THR A 66 6.92 -7.85 -4.25
CA THR A 66 7.01 -6.52 -4.85
C THR A 66 8.34 -6.41 -5.58
N ALA A 67 8.29 -6.27 -6.90
CA ALA A 67 9.46 -6.29 -7.76
C ALA A 67 9.38 -5.17 -8.83
N PRO A 68 10.54 -4.72 -9.38
CA PRO A 68 10.54 -3.76 -10.47
C PRO A 68 9.98 -4.38 -11.76
N TYR A 69 9.41 -3.54 -12.61
CA TYR A 69 8.92 -3.89 -13.93
C TYR A 69 9.38 -2.86 -14.94
N ALA A 70 10.14 -3.30 -15.97
CA ALA A 70 10.80 -2.39 -16.91
C ALA A 70 9.84 -1.69 -17.88
N ASP A 71 8.72 -2.36 -18.25
CA ASP A 71 7.80 -1.86 -19.28
C ASP A 71 6.61 -1.13 -18.63
N GLY A 72 6.89 -0.07 -17.88
CA GLY A 72 5.87 0.78 -17.26
C GLY A 72 5.15 1.66 -18.29
N TYR A 73 4.07 2.32 -17.87
CA TYR A 73 3.35 3.27 -18.73
C TYR A 73 4.23 4.48 -19.10
N TYR A 74 5.03 4.96 -18.15
CA TYR A 74 6.04 6.02 -18.33
C TYR A 74 7.40 5.53 -17.81
N GLY A 75 8.07 4.64 -18.54
CA GLY A 75 9.32 4.07 -18.08
C GLY A 75 9.11 2.84 -17.19
N SER A 76 9.63 2.83 -15.97
CA SER A 76 9.50 1.68 -15.07
C SER A 76 8.23 1.72 -14.23
N ALA A 77 7.74 0.56 -13.83
CA ALA A 77 6.62 0.39 -12.90
C ALA A 77 6.98 -0.60 -11.78
N VAL A 78 6.06 -0.80 -10.86
CA VAL A 78 6.16 -1.80 -9.79
C VAL A 78 5.20 -2.95 -10.10
N LYS A 79 5.72 -4.17 -10.03
CA LYS A 79 4.94 -5.40 -10.13
C LYS A 79 4.63 -5.92 -8.73
N LEU A 80 3.37 -6.16 -8.46
CA LEU A 80 2.87 -6.75 -7.22
C LEU A 80 2.30 -8.13 -7.53
N GLU A 81 2.78 -9.15 -6.84
CA GLU A 81 2.31 -10.53 -6.98
C GLU A 81 2.14 -11.18 -5.63
N THR A 82 1.23 -12.13 -5.53
CA THR A 82 1.14 -13.02 -4.37
C THR A 82 2.14 -14.16 -4.55
N ARG A 83 2.98 -14.38 -3.54
CA ARG A 83 4.03 -15.39 -3.53
C ARG A 83 3.88 -16.35 -2.36
N SER A 84 4.35 -17.60 -2.54
CA SER A 84 4.47 -18.55 -1.44
C SER A 84 5.62 -18.13 -0.52
N THR A 85 5.41 -18.25 0.77
CA THR A 85 6.42 -18.01 1.82
C THR A 85 7.21 -19.26 2.19
N GLY A 86 7.02 -20.35 1.44
CA GLY A 86 7.72 -21.59 1.65
C GLY A 86 7.35 -22.30 2.97
N ALA A 87 8.22 -23.24 3.38
CA ALA A 87 7.97 -24.07 4.55
C ALA A 87 7.95 -23.29 5.86
N LEU A 88 8.84 -22.29 6.00
CA LEU A 88 8.94 -21.49 7.22
C LEU A 88 7.67 -20.64 7.43
N GLY A 89 7.19 -19.98 6.38
CA GLY A 89 5.94 -19.24 6.46
C GLY A 89 4.73 -20.13 6.74
N ALA A 90 4.72 -21.35 6.19
CA ALA A 90 3.68 -22.32 6.48
C ALA A 90 3.64 -22.76 7.97
N MET A 91 4.81 -22.87 8.62
CA MET A 91 4.90 -23.20 10.05
C MET A 91 4.29 -22.14 10.96
N VAL A 92 4.28 -20.89 10.53
CA VAL A 92 3.69 -19.75 11.28
C VAL A 92 2.32 -19.33 10.73
N ASN A 93 1.66 -20.20 9.96
CA ASN A 93 0.37 -19.96 9.31
C ASN A 93 0.33 -18.74 8.37
N MET A 94 1.45 -18.43 7.75
CA MET A 94 1.60 -17.36 6.77
C MET A 94 2.07 -17.94 5.44
N ARG A 95 1.22 -18.74 4.78
CA ARG A 95 1.58 -19.52 3.59
C ARG A 95 1.83 -18.69 2.34
N ILE A 96 1.25 -17.51 2.28
CA ILE A 96 1.36 -16.58 1.16
C ILE A 96 1.69 -15.19 1.65
N ALA A 97 2.40 -14.43 0.84
CA ALA A 97 2.65 -13.00 1.00
C ALA A 97 2.14 -12.27 -0.25
N ALA A 98 1.23 -11.35 -0.08
CA ALA A 98 0.79 -10.47 -1.15
C ALA A 98 1.85 -9.37 -1.37
N GLY A 99 2.17 -9.08 -2.62
CA GLY A 99 2.92 -7.88 -2.96
C GLY A 99 2.14 -6.66 -2.52
N ASN A 100 2.83 -5.67 -2.01
CA ASN A 100 2.21 -4.39 -1.67
C ASN A 100 3.21 -3.27 -1.87
N LEU A 101 2.68 -2.09 -2.13
CA LEU A 101 3.44 -0.86 -2.16
C LEU A 101 2.62 0.21 -1.45
N PHE A 102 3.21 0.90 -0.48
CA PHE A 102 2.48 1.90 0.28
C PHE A 102 3.39 3.03 0.78
N ILE A 103 2.79 4.17 1.06
CA ILE A 103 3.47 5.27 1.77
C ILE A 103 3.37 4.99 3.26
N GLY A 104 4.54 4.92 3.91
CA GLY A 104 4.67 4.57 5.32
C GLY A 104 5.96 3.84 5.63
N TYR A 105 5.93 2.93 6.60
CA TYR A 105 7.06 2.05 6.90
C TYR A 105 6.63 0.66 7.33
N PHE A 106 7.51 -0.32 7.13
CA PHE A 106 7.28 -1.71 7.52
C PHE A 106 8.11 -2.06 8.75
N ASP A 107 7.45 -2.45 9.84
CA ASP A 107 8.08 -2.89 11.09
C ASP A 107 8.38 -4.40 11.04
N VAL A 108 9.59 -4.75 10.66
CA VAL A 108 10.05 -6.14 10.52
C VAL A 108 9.90 -6.92 11.84
N SER A 109 10.05 -6.25 12.98
CA SER A 109 9.95 -6.92 14.30
C SER A 109 8.55 -7.51 14.57
N LYS A 110 7.53 -6.96 13.92
CA LYS A 110 6.14 -7.41 14.03
C LYS A 110 5.71 -8.36 12.92
N ALA A 111 6.54 -8.56 11.91
CA ALA A 111 6.18 -9.32 10.71
C ALA A 111 5.65 -10.74 11.00
N LEU A 112 6.23 -11.43 11.98
CA LEU A 112 5.82 -12.79 12.36
C LEU A 112 4.89 -12.87 13.56
N THR A 113 4.87 -11.85 14.41
CA THR A 113 4.12 -11.88 15.70
C THR A 113 2.80 -11.13 15.64
N ASN A 114 2.73 -10.05 14.86
CA ASN A 114 1.53 -9.24 14.67
C ASN A 114 1.52 -8.60 13.29
N THR A 115 1.33 -9.40 12.26
CA THR A 115 1.44 -9.02 10.84
C THR A 115 0.61 -7.80 10.47
N LEU A 116 -0.61 -7.66 11.02
CA LEU A 116 -1.47 -6.51 10.75
C LEU A 116 -0.91 -5.20 11.33
N LYS A 117 -0.06 -5.26 12.34
CA LYS A 117 0.63 -4.10 12.94
C LYS A 117 2.05 -3.90 12.39
N ALA A 118 2.52 -4.76 11.49
CA ALA A 118 3.82 -4.59 10.84
C ALA A 118 3.79 -3.46 9.81
N THR A 119 2.66 -3.25 9.14
CA THR A 119 2.49 -2.18 8.16
C THR A 119 1.97 -0.92 8.84
N ASN A 120 2.74 0.16 8.81
CA ASN A 120 2.42 1.46 9.35
C ASN A 120 2.15 2.41 8.19
N PHE A 121 0.88 2.80 8.00
CA PHE A 121 0.43 3.54 6.85
C PHE A 121 0.44 5.04 7.06
N GLY A 122 1.05 5.75 6.13
CA GLY A 122 1.02 7.20 6.04
C GLY A 122 2.23 7.90 6.61
N LEU A 123 2.53 9.03 5.99
CA LEU A 123 3.58 9.96 6.41
C LEU A 123 2.99 11.38 6.48
N PRO A 124 3.59 12.29 7.29
CA PRO A 124 3.11 13.65 7.43
C PRO A 124 2.98 14.37 6.09
N PHE A 125 1.83 15.00 5.87
CA PHE A 125 1.49 15.67 4.62
C PHE A 125 0.85 17.02 4.92
N ASP A 126 1.28 18.07 4.22
CA ASP A 126 0.97 19.48 4.51
C ASP A 126 0.00 20.11 3.51
N ARG A 127 -0.66 19.32 2.67
CA ARG A 127 -1.58 19.79 1.65
C ARG A 127 -2.88 18.99 1.65
N LYS A 128 -3.96 19.64 1.24
CA LYS A 128 -5.25 18.97 1.09
C LYS A 128 -5.28 18.19 -0.23
N PRO A 129 -5.27 16.84 -0.21
CA PRO A 129 -5.34 16.06 -1.44
C PRO A 129 -6.72 16.19 -2.09
N LEU A 130 -6.77 16.35 -3.41
CA LEU A 130 -8.02 16.49 -4.15
C LEU A 130 -8.33 15.26 -4.99
N ARG A 131 -7.30 14.70 -5.66
CA ARG A 131 -7.46 13.60 -6.60
C ARG A 131 -6.28 12.64 -6.45
N PHE A 132 -6.57 11.36 -6.67
CA PHE A 132 -5.60 10.31 -6.78
C PHE A 132 -5.69 9.70 -8.18
N THR A 133 -4.62 9.82 -8.96
CA THR A 133 -4.60 9.39 -10.36
C THR A 133 -3.43 8.47 -10.62
N GLY A 134 -3.55 7.61 -11.62
CA GLY A 134 -2.47 6.73 -12.03
C GLY A 134 -2.86 5.78 -13.14
N HIS A 135 -2.01 4.78 -13.36
CA HIS A 135 -2.21 3.72 -14.34
C HIS A 135 -1.92 2.37 -13.69
N TYR A 136 -2.68 1.37 -14.06
CA TYR A 136 -2.48 0.00 -13.61
C TYR A 136 -2.71 -0.99 -14.73
N MET A 137 -2.09 -2.15 -14.62
CA MET A 137 -2.49 -3.39 -15.30
C MET A 137 -2.78 -4.42 -14.23
N TYR A 138 -3.87 -5.16 -14.37
CA TYR A 138 -4.28 -6.14 -13.40
C TYR A 138 -4.74 -7.43 -14.06
N THR A 139 -4.15 -8.53 -13.61
CA THR A 139 -4.59 -9.87 -13.95
C THR A 139 -4.98 -10.55 -12.63
N PRO A 140 -6.28 -10.75 -12.37
CA PRO A 140 -6.73 -11.41 -11.14
C PRO A 140 -6.22 -12.86 -11.09
N GLY A 141 -5.88 -13.32 -9.91
CA GLY A 141 -5.64 -14.74 -9.65
C GLY A 141 -6.94 -15.54 -9.89
N SER A 142 -6.80 -16.76 -10.40
CA SER A 142 -7.96 -17.63 -10.67
C SER A 142 -8.70 -18.05 -9.40
N MET A 143 -8.05 -17.98 -8.25
CA MET A 143 -8.56 -18.42 -6.95
C MET A 143 -8.25 -17.37 -5.89
N LEU A 144 -9.25 -17.06 -5.06
CA LEU A 144 -9.02 -16.32 -3.82
C LEU A 144 -8.60 -17.29 -2.72
N MET A 145 -7.52 -16.98 -2.03
CA MET A 145 -7.05 -17.76 -0.87
C MET A 145 -7.29 -17.01 0.44
N ASP A 146 -7.60 -17.75 1.48
CA ASP A 146 -7.62 -17.19 2.83
C ASP A 146 -6.18 -17.02 3.36
N LYS A 147 -6.05 -16.40 4.55
CA LYS A 147 -4.73 -16.19 5.20
C LYS A 147 -3.96 -17.48 5.51
N TYR A 148 -4.62 -18.62 5.50
CA TYR A 148 -4.03 -19.94 5.71
C TYR A 148 -3.63 -20.65 4.42
N GLY A 149 -3.91 -20.01 3.25
CA GLY A 149 -3.63 -20.58 1.93
C GLY A 149 -4.67 -21.61 1.48
N ASN A 150 -5.89 -21.59 2.04
CA ASN A 150 -6.99 -22.40 1.55
C ASN A 150 -7.78 -21.63 0.50
N GLU A 151 -8.22 -22.32 -0.55
CA GLU A 151 -9.08 -21.73 -1.56
C GLU A 151 -10.45 -21.35 -0.96
N ILE A 152 -10.92 -20.15 -1.33
CA ILE A 152 -12.30 -19.71 -1.05
C ILE A 152 -13.13 -19.98 -2.33
N PRO A 153 -13.95 -21.02 -2.36
CA PRO A 153 -14.65 -21.44 -3.56
C PRO A 153 -15.56 -20.35 -4.13
N GLY A 154 -15.54 -20.20 -5.46
CA GLY A 154 -16.41 -19.28 -6.18
C GLY A 154 -16.04 -17.81 -6.04
N LYS A 155 -14.85 -17.50 -5.51
CA LYS A 155 -14.31 -16.15 -5.48
C LYS A 155 -13.01 -16.05 -6.26
N THR A 156 -12.87 -14.98 -7.02
CA THR A 156 -11.62 -14.60 -7.69
C THR A 156 -10.87 -13.58 -6.83
N ASP A 157 -9.57 -13.52 -7.01
CA ASP A 157 -8.74 -12.49 -6.40
C ASP A 157 -9.14 -11.10 -6.87
N GLN A 158 -8.99 -10.11 -6.00
CA GLN A 158 -9.35 -8.72 -6.29
C GLN A 158 -8.30 -7.78 -5.72
N GLY A 159 -7.73 -6.92 -6.58
CA GLY A 159 -6.80 -5.89 -6.16
C GLY A 159 -7.48 -4.74 -5.41
N ASP A 160 -6.67 -3.96 -4.72
CA ASP A 160 -7.12 -2.74 -4.02
C ASP A 160 -6.15 -1.59 -4.30
N ILE A 161 -6.69 -0.44 -4.67
CA ILE A 161 -5.95 0.80 -4.96
C ILE A 161 -6.66 1.93 -4.23
N TYR A 162 -5.98 2.51 -3.23
CA TYR A 162 -6.59 3.56 -2.44
C TYR A 162 -5.55 4.52 -1.83
N ALA A 163 -6.03 5.70 -1.45
CA ALA A 163 -5.31 6.65 -0.65
C ALA A 163 -6.17 7.10 0.52
N VAL A 164 -5.55 7.30 1.69
CA VAL A 164 -6.21 7.69 2.93
C VAL A 164 -5.53 8.92 3.49
N PHE A 165 -6.33 9.94 3.80
CA PHE A 165 -5.88 11.16 4.46
C PHE A 165 -6.50 11.21 5.85
N TYR A 166 -5.68 11.31 6.89
CA TYR A 166 -6.13 11.18 8.28
C TYR A 166 -5.36 12.10 9.25
N ARG A 167 -5.98 12.47 10.39
CA ARG A 167 -5.28 13.16 11.47
C ARG A 167 -4.27 12.21 12.12
N ASN A 168 -3.03 12.65 12.25
CA ASN A 168 -1.96 11.85 12.86
C ASN A 168 -1.89 11.94 14.39
N HIS A 169 -2.91 12.53 14.99
CA HIS A 169 -3.13 12.58 16.44
C HIS A 169 -4.64 12.53 16.76
N ASP A 170 -4.97 12.08 17.94
CA ASP A 170 -6.33 12.08 18.45
C ASP A 170 -6.69 13.43 19.11
N SER A 171 -7.91 13.56 19.65
CA SER A 171 -8.39 14.76 20.32
C SER A 171 -7.61 15.13 21.60
N ALA A 172 -6.83 14.19 22.14
CA ALA A 172 -5.95 14.41 23.28
C ALA A 172 -4.50 14.73 22.87
N GLY A 173 -4.24 14.85 21.56
CA GLY A 173 -2.90 15.09 21.00
C GLY A 173 -1.99 13.86 20.98
N LYS A 174 -2.52 12.66 21.25
CA LYS A 174 -1.74 11.42 21.20
C LYS A 174 -1.54 11.00 19.74
N PRO A 175 -0.30 10.61 19.34
CA PRO A 175 -0.03 10.15 17.99
C PRO A 175 -0.93 8.98 17.55
N VAL A 176 -1.43 9.07 16.31
CA VAL A 176 -2.22 8.03 15.63
C VAL A 176 -1.48 7.55 14.41
N MET A 177 -1.43 6.24 14.23
CA MET A 177 -0.91 5.55 13.07
C MET A 177 -1.96 4.54 12.60
N LEU A 178 -2.18 4.47 11.29
CA LEU A 178 -3.05 3.45 10.70
C LEU A 178 -2.27 2.17 10.43
N TYR A 179 -2.95 1.03 10.60
CA TYR A 179 -2.40 -0.30 10.44
C TYR A 179 -3.26 -1.16 9.51
N GLY A 180 -2.83 -2.36 9.20
CA GLY A 180 -3.53 -3.27 8.31
C GLY A 180 -4.95 -3.65 8.75
N ASP A 181 -5.26 -3.53 10.04
CA ASP A 181 -6.58 -3.82 10.60
C ASP A 181 -7.54 -2.62 10.62
N ASP A 182 -7.04 -1.39 10.46
CA ASP A 182 -7.86 -0.19 10.61
C ASP A 182 -7.67 0.90 9.54
N VAL A 183 -6.81 0.67 8.56
CA VAL A 183 -6.43 1.66 7.54
C VAL A 183 -7.61 2.26 6.75
N LEU A 184 -8.74 1.58 6.67
CA LEU A 184 -9.97 2.06 6.00
C LEU A 184 -11.12 2.36 6.98
N THR A 185 -10.94 2.13 8.28
CA THR A 185 -12.04 2.19 9.26
C THR A 185 -11.75 3.06 10.48
N ASN A 186 -10.51 3.54 10.61
CA ASN A 186 -10.09 4.35 11.77
C ASN A 186 -10.87 5.68 11.82
N SER A 187 -11.30 6.07 13.03
CA SER A 187 -12.08 7.30 13.25
C SER A 187 -11.34 8.60 12.97
N ASN A 188 -10.01 8.58 12.84
CA ASN A 188 -9.20 9.74 12.51
C ASN A 188 -9.11 9.99 10.99
N ILE A 189 -9.70 9.12 10.17
CA ILE A 189 -9.75 9.31 8.72
C ILE A 189 -10.62 10.51 8.38
N VAL A 190 -10.09 11.39 7.54
CA VAL A 190 -10.74 12.62 7.09
C VAL A 190 -11.18 12.51 5.64
N ALA A 191 -10.42 11.80 4.81
CA ALA A 191 -10.80 11.55 3.42
C ALA A 191 -10.23 10.24 2.90
N ILE A 192 -10.93 9.63 1.95
CA ILE A 192 -10.50 8.44 1.23
C ILE A 192 -10.69 8.66 -0.27
N ALA A 193 -9.71 8.25 -1.06
CA ALA A 193 -9.85 8.02 -2.50
C ALA A 193 -9.62 6.52 -2.75
N ARG A 194 -10.64 5.78 -3.20
CA ARG A 194 -10.53 4.34 -3.44
C ARG A 194 -11.13 3.98 -4.79
N LEU A 195 -10.40 3.19 -5.57
CA LEU A 195 -10.84 2.78 -6.91
C LEU A 195 -12.10 1.86 -6.87
N GLY A 196 -12.40 1.27 -5.74
CA GLY A 196 -13.45 0.28 -5.62
C GLY A 196 -13.01 -1.07 -6.23
N GLU A 197 -13.72 -1.56 -7.23
CA GLU A 197 -13.36 -2.79 -7.90
C GLU A 197 -12.21 -2.56 -8.90
N VAL A 198 -11.06 -3.19 -8.66
CA VAL A 198 -9.94 -3.21 -9.60
C VAL A 198 -10.21 -4.29 -10.65
N LYS A 199 -10.62 -3.87 -11.84
CA LYS A 199 -10.99 -4.79 -12.94
C LYS A 199 -9.77 -5.33 -13.66
N ALA A 200 -9.88 -6.56 -14.17
CA ALA A 200 -8.90 -7.11 -15.11
C ALA A 200 -8.73 -6.21 -16.32
N THR A 201 -7.50 -6.09 -16.83
CA THR A 201 -7.15 -5.20 -17.94
C THR A 201 -6.35 -5.94 -18.99
N ASP A 202 -6.52 -5.57 -20.26
CA ASP A 202 -5.72 -6.07 -21.37
C ASP A 202 -4.43 -5.24 -21.59
N GLY A 203 -4.26 -4.15 -20.86
CA GLY A 203 -3.13 -3.23 -20.95
C GLY A 203 -3.20 -2.16 -19.89
N TRP A 204 -2.32 -1.17 -19.98
CA TRP A 204 -2.31 -0.05 -19.02
C TRP A 204 -3.62 0.73 -19.06
N THR A 205 -4.28 0.79 -17.92
CA THR A 205 -5.57 1.47 -17.72
C THR A 205 -5.40 2.60 -16.72
N SER A 206 -5.90 3.78 -17.07
CA SER A 206 -5.86 4.94 -16.17
C SER A 206 -6.95 4.86 -15.11
N PHE A 207 -6.66 5.42 -13.94
CA PHE A 207 -7.66 5.73 -12.92
C PHE A 207 -7.54 7.19 -12.49
N ASP A 208 -8.66 7.73 -12.02
CA ASP A 208 -8.78 9.11 -11.57
C ASP A 208 -9.90 9.20 -10.53
N ILE A 209 -9.52 9.36 -9.27
CA ILE A 209 -10.41 9.24 -8.12
C ILE A 209 -10.34 10.52 -7.30
N ASN A 210 -11.49 11.11 -7.00
CA ASN A 210 -11.56 12.21 -6.06
C ASN A 210 -11.41 11.71 -4.62
N PHE A 211 -10.80 12.51 -3.76
CA PHE A 211 -10.87 12.28 -2.33
C PHE A 211 -12.27 12.63 -1.81
N GLU A 212 -12.94 11.66 -1.23
CA GLU A 212 -14.22 11.82 -0.55
C GLU A 212 -13.98 12.22 0.90
N TYR A 213 -14.29 13.47 1.25
CA TYR A 213 -14.09 14.04 2.57
C TYR A 213 -15.28 13.74 3.47
N THR A 214 -15.01 13.16 4.66
CA THR A 214 -16.00 12.92 5.73
C THR A 214 -15.93 13.96 6.84
N GLY A 215 -14.93 14.86 6.81
CA GLY A 215 -14.74 15.92 7.79
C GLY A 215 -14.01 17.11 7.20
N GLU A 216 -14.01 18.20 7.96
CA GLU A 216 -13.26 19.41 7.61
C GLU A 216 -11.76 19.23 7.90
N VAL A 217 -10.95 19.88 7.10
CA VAL A 217 -9.49 19.97 7.27
C VAL A 217 -9.18 21.31 7.92
N ASP A 218 -8.56 21.28 9.09
CA ASP A 218 -8.07 22.50 9.75
C ASP A 218 -6.81 23.01 9.04
N PRO A 219 -6.81 24.23 8.50
CA PRO A 219 -5.66 24.77 7.78
C PRO A 219 -4.40 24.96 8.64
N ALA A 220 -4.57 25.23 9.93
CA ALA A 220 -3.43 25.41 10.84
C ALA A 220 -2.78 24.07 11.16
N GLU A 221 -3.57 23.04 11.46
CA GLU A 221 -3.08 21.67 11.65
C GLU A 221 -2.42 21.16 10.36
N LEU A 222 -3.00 21.45 9.19
CA LEU A 222 -2.45 21.06 7.91
C LEU A 222 -1.05 21.66 7.69
N ALA A 223 -0.91 22.98 7.91
CA ALA A 223 0.36 23.68 7.79
C ALA A 223 1.43 23.16 8.79
N ASN A 224 1.00 22.63 9.93
CA ASN A 224 1.86 22.04 10.94
C ASN A 224 2.07 20.53 10.76
N ARG A 225 1.67 19.97 9.58
CA ARG A 225 1.77 18.54 9.30
C ARG A 225 1.02 17.64 10.30
N GLY A 226 -0.11 18.12 10.80
CA GLY A 226 -1.00 17.38 11.69
C GLY A 226 -1.82 16.29 11.01
N TYR A 227 -1.59 16.08 9.71
CA TYR A 227 -2.22 15.03 8.90
C TYR A 227 -1.17 14.15 8.25
N ASN A 228 -1.55 12.89 8.02
CA ASN A 228 -0.78 11.95 7.23
C ASN A 228 -1.52 11.58 5.94
N LEU A 229 -0.77 11.31 4.87
CA LEU A 229 -1.25 10.69 3.65
C LEU A 229 -0.67 9.29 3.52
N ALA A 230 -1.54 8.30 3.39
CA ALA A 230 -1.20 6.95 2.97
C ALA A 230 -1.67 6.73 1.54
N VAL A 231 -0.88 6.04 0.74
CA VAL A 231 -1.27 5.51 -0.57
C VAL A 231 -0.95 4.03 -0.56
N VAL A 232 -1.86 3.20 -1.03
CA VAL A 232 -1.72 1.75 -0.91
C VAL A 232 -2.12 1.07 -2.21
N PHE A 233 -1.27 0.16 -2.66
CA PHE A 233 -1.52 -0.76 -3.76
C PHE A 233 -1.33 -2.19 -3.28
N SER A 234 -2.33 -3.02 -3.53
CA SER A 234 -2.28 -4.45 -3.23
C SER A 234 -2.96 -5.23 -4.34
N PRO A 235 -2.40 -6.35 -4.79
CA PRO A 235 -3.08 -7.24 -5.71
C PRO A 235 -4.20 -8.05 -5.02
N PHE A 236 -4.33 -7.92 -3.71
CA PHE A 236 -5.23 -8.70 -2.88
C PHE A 236 -6.03 -7.79 -1.95
N THR A 237 -7.34 -7.93 -1.95
CA THR A 237 -8.22 -7.31 -0.96
C THR A 237 -8.33 -8.26 0.23
N CYS A 238 -7.80 -7.90 1.40
CA CYS A 238 -8.17 -8.57 2.63
C CYS A 238 -9.69 -8.45 2.79
N ALA A 239 -10.42 -9.55 2.61
CA ALA A 239 -11.84 -9.58 2.90
C ALA A 239 -12.02 -9.21 4.37
N GLN A 240 -12.43 -7.98 4.64
CA GLN A 240 -12.90 -7.59 5.96
C GLN A 240 -14.06 -8.52 6.31
N PRO A 241 -14.12 -9.09 7.52
CA PRO A 241 -15.31 -9.80 7.94
C PRO A 241 -16.49 -8.83 7.81
N VAL A 242 -17.44 -9.18 6.98
CA VAL A 242 -18.70 -8.44 6.85
C VAL A 242 -19.31 -8.37 8.24
N SER A 243 -19.34 -7.18 8.85
CA SER A 243 -20.05 -6.97 10.09
C SER A 243 -21.50 -7.41 9.85
N PRO A 244 -22.09 -8.32 10.67
CA PRO A 244 -23.48 -8.67 10.52
C PRO A 244 -24.30 -7.40 10.63
N GLY A 245 -25.07 -7.10 9.57
CA GLY A 245 -25.92 -5.93 9.49
C GLY A 245 -26.78 -5.81 10.73
N ARG A 246 -26.81 -4.64 11.34
CA ARG A 246 -27.85 -4.29 12.29
C ARG A 246 -29.17 -4.26 11.51
N THR A 247 -30.00 -5.23 11.76
CA THR A 247 -31.45 -5.20 11.44
C THR A 247 -32.13 -4.13 12.26
#